data_b389aa46e612eefa898301bd40faf84a
#
_entry.id   b389aa46e612eefa898301bd40faf84a
#
_cell.length_a   1.000
_cell.length_b   1.000
_cell.length_c   1.000
_cell.angle_alpha   90.00
_cell.angle_beta   90.00
_cell.angle_gamma   90.00
#
_symmetry.space_group_name_H-M   'P 1'
#
loop_
_entity.id
_entity.type
_entity.pdbx_description
1 polymer ?
#
loop_
_entity_poly.entity_id
_entity_poly.type
_entity_poly.pdbx_seq_one_letter_code
_entity_poly.pdbx_strand_id
1 'polypeptide(L)'
;MTAFRVWAPGAGRVEVEVAGERHPMRAAEPAGWWMARVPGAGHGTDYAFCLDGGDPLPDPRSLRQPFGINGVSRVYDHRTFTWTDRGWRGGPLHGSVIYEMHVGTFTPEGTFDAAIKRLDHIAELGADTVELMPVAAFPGHHGWGYDGIHLWAVHEPYGGPDGLKRFVDACHARRLAVLLDVVYNHLGVGNHLSAYGPYFTEAHVTPWGP
;
A
#
# COMPACT_ATOMS: atom_id res chain seq x y z
N MET A 1 -4.57 -10.72 -18.75
CA MET A 1 -3.55 -11.68 -18.26
C MET A 1 -2.56 -10.90 -17.40
N THR A 2 -2.55 -11.17 -16.09
CA THR A 2 -1.68 -10.50 -15.14
C THR A 2 -0.28 -11.10 -15.17
N ALA A 3 0.74 -10.24 -15.15
CA ALA A 3 2.12 -10.64 -14.96
C ALA A 3 2.50 -10.46 -13.50
N PHE A 4 2.79 -11.56 -12.83
CA PHE A 4 3.34 -11.57 -11.47
C PHE A 4 4.86 -11.51 -11.55
N ARG A 5 5.47 -10.66 -10.73
CA ARG A 5 6.92 -10.51 -10.66
C ARG A 5 7.35 -10.30 -9.22
N VAL A 6 8.41 -10.99 -8.82
CA VAL A 6 9.01 -10.82 -7.49
C VAL A 6 10.54 -10.89 -7.61
N TRP A 7 11.23 -10.14 -6.76
CA TRP A 7 12.67 -10.23 -6.62
C TRP A 7 12.98 -11.17 -5.45
N ALA A 8 13.58 -12.31 -5.75
CA ALA A 8 13.98 -13.33 -4.79
C ALA A 8 15.29 -13.99 -5.25
N PRO A 9 16.43 -13.28 -5.11
CA PRO A 9 17.70 -13.70 -5.70
C PRO A 9 18.30 -14.94 -5.06
N GLY A 10 17.91 -15.27 -3.83
CA GLY A 10 18.38 -16.46 -3.11
C GLY A 10 17.55 -17.70 -3.35
N ALA A 11 16.37 -17.59 -3.98
CA ALA A 11 15.49 -18.72 -4.21
C ALA A 11 15.96 -19.58 -5.41
N GLY A 12 15.98 -20.90 -5.24
CA GLY A 12 16.22 -21.84 -6.32
C GLY A 12 14.99 -22.10 -7.19
N ARG A 13 13.78 -21.92 -6.63
CA ARG A 13 12.49 -22.06 -7.30
C ARG A 13 11.49 -21.07 -6.71
N VAL A 14 10.71 -20.43 -7.58
CA VAL A 14 9.60 -19.57 -7.16
C VAL A 14 8.33 -19.98 -7.89
N GLU A 15 7.23 -20.01 -7.15
CA GLU A 15 5.89 -20.24 -7.68
C GLU A 15 4.99 -19.08 -7.24
N VAL A 16 4.01 -18.72 -8.05
CA VAL A 16 2.90 -17.88 -7.63
C VAL A 16 1.67 -18.74 -7.41
N GLU A 17 1.09 -18.65 -6.22
CA GLU A 17 -0.16 -19.31 -5.89
C GLU A 17 -1.31 -18.35 -6.20
N VAL A 18 -2.27 -18.82 -6.99
CA VAL A 18 -3.49 -18.09 -7.37
C VAL A 18 -4.67 -19.03 -7.18
N ALA A 19 -5.65 -18.62 -6.39
CA ALA A 19 -6.82 -19.44 -6.06
C ALA A 19 -6.50 -20.85 -5.55
N GLY A 20 -5.39 -20.99 -4.81
CA GLY A 20 -4.91 -22.27 -4.25
C GLY A 20 -4.15 -23.15 -5.24
N GLU A 21 -3.94 -22.72 -6.48
CA GLU A 21 -3.15 -23.41 -7.50
C GLU A 21 -1.78 -22.75 -7.66
N ARG A 22 -0.70 -23.54 -7.62
CA ARG A 22 0.68 -23.08 -7.77
C ARG A 22 1.11 -23.09 -9.24
N HIS A 23 1.57 -21.95 -9.71
CA HIS A 23 2.10 -21.77 -11.08
C HIS A 23 3.59 -21.49 -11.01
N PRO A 24 4.44 -22.29 -11.68
CA PRO A 24 5.88 -22.08 -11.67
C PRO A 24 6.25 -20.75 -12.32
N MET A 25 7.19 -20.04 -11.73
CA MET A 25 7.76 -18.81 -12.26
C MET A 25 9.11 -19.10 -12.93
N ARG A 26 9.43 -18.32 -13.93
CA ARG A 26 10.73 -18.37 -14.61
C ARG A 26 11.62 -17.22 -14.18
N ALA A 27 12.92 -17.43 -14.16
CA ALA A 27 13.89 -16.37 -14.00
C ALA A 27 13.70 -15.29 -15.08
N ALA A 28 13.88 -14.04 -14.71
CA ALA A 28 13.68 -12.88 -15.56
C ALA A 28 14.76 -11.82 -15.31
N GLU A 29 14.94 -10.93 -16.27
CA GLU A 29 15.86 -9.80 -16.12
C GLU A 29 15.20 -8.63 -15.33
N PRO A 30 16.00 -7.89 -14.54
CA PRO A 30 17.40 -8.19 -14.18
C PRO A 30 17.53 -9.40 -13.25
N ALA A 31 18.75 -9.92 -13.06
CA ALA A 31 19.03 -11.10 -12.24
C ALA A 31 18.38 -11.05 -10.84
N GLY A 32 17.92 -12.20 -10.37
CA GLY A 32 17.17 -12.34 -9.10
C GLY A 32 15.67 -12.09 -9.23
N TRP A 33 15.19 -11.63 -10.39
CA TRP A 33 13.75 -11.52 -10.63
C TRP A 33 13.17 -12.82 -11.15
N TRP A 34 11.93 -13.04 -10.74
CA TRP A 34 11.08 -14.15 -11.21
C TRP A 34 9.80 -13.61 -11.79
N MET A 35 9.26 -14.30 -12.80
CA MET A 35 8.04 -13.88 -13.49
C MET A 35 7.19 -15.08 -13.91
N ALA A 36 5.88 -14.94 -13.75
CA ALA A 36 4.86 -15.80 -14.38
C ALA A 36 3.72 -14.97 -14.95
N ARG A 37 2.99 -15.54 -15.91
CA ARG A 37 1.73 -15.00 -16.40
C ARG A 37 0.65 -16.04 -16.17
N VAL A 38 -0.36 -15.70 -15.39
CA VAL A 38 -1.47 -16.59 -15.06
C VAL A 38 -2.71 -16.14 -15.83
N PRO A 39 -3.26 -17.00 -16.71
CA PRO A 39 -4.52 -16.72 -17.38
C PRO A 39 -5.66 -16.57 -16.38
N GLY A 40 -6.60 -15.67 -16.65
CA GLY A 40 -7.76 -15.44 -15.77
C GLY A 40 -7.48 -14.57 -14.55
N ALA A 41 -6.22 -14.42 -14.12
CA ALA A 41 -5.87 -13.50 -13.04
C ALA A 41 -6.02 -12.04 -13.49
N GLY A 42 -6.61 -11.21 -12.61
CA GLY A 42 -6.86 -9.80 -12.87
C GLY A 42 -7.18 -9.05 -11.58
N HIS A 43 -7.71 -7.84 -11.71
CA HIS A 43 -8.15 -7.05 -10.57
C HIS A 43 -9.05 -7.88 -9.63
N GLY A 44 -8.76 -7.86 -8.33
CA GLY A 44 -9.50 -8.62 -7.32
C GLY A 44 -9.01 -10.07 -7.12
N THR A 45 -8.09 -10.57 -7.92
CA THR A 45 -7.53 -11.92 -7.76
C THR A 45 -6.54 -11.96 -6.60
N ASP A 46 -6.72 -12.90 -5.69
CA ASP A 46 -5.81 -13.15 -4.57
C ASP A 46 -4.63 -14.00 -5.01
N TYR A 47 -3.44 -13.68 -4.50
CA TYR A 47 -2.20 -14.38 -4.83
C TYR A 47 -1.17 -14.29 -3.71
N ALA A 48 -0.22 -15.23 -3.72
CA ALA A 48 0.96 -15.23 -2.87
C ALA A 48 2.15 -15.83 -3.61
N PHE A 49 3.36 -15.64 -3.10
CA PHE A 49 4.55 -16.29 -3.64
C PHE A 49 5.01 -17.43 -2.73
N CYS A 50 5.41 -18.54 -3.33
CA CYS A 50 5.99 -19.69 -2.64
C CYS A 50 7.45 -19.82 -3.08
N LEU A 51 8.37 -19.77 -2.12
CA LEU A 51 9.81 -19.88 -2.34
C LEU A 51 10.27 -21.29 -1.97
N ASP A 52 10.96 -21.97 -2.89
CA ASP A 52 11.55 -23.30 -2.69
C ASP A 52 10.57 -24.36 -2.16
N GLY A 53 9.28 -24.20 -2.51
CA GLY A 53 8.20 -25.11 -2.08
C GLY A 53 7.65 -24.82 -0.69
N GLY A 54 8.07 -23.74 -0.05
CA GLY A 54 7.58 -23.28 1.25
C GLY A 54 6.13 -22.77 1.24
N ASP A 55 5.71 -22.20 2.37
CA ASP A 55 4.38 -21.64 2.55
C ASP A 55 4.17 -20.37 1.70
N PRO A 56 2.90 -20.06 1.36
CA PRO A 56 2.57 -18.83 0.66
C PRO A 56 2.93 -17.58 1.48
N LEU A 57 3.66 -16.65 0.88
CA LEU A 57 4.07 -15.38 1.47
C LEU A 57 3.44 -14.21 0.70
N PRO A 58 3.06 -13.11 1.39
CA PRO A 58 2.57 -11.90 0.73
C PRO A 58 3.63 -11.27 -0.18
N ASP A 59 3.19 -10.66 -1.27
CA ASP A 59 4.09 -9.93 -2.18
C ASP A 59 4.74 -8.73 -1.44
N PRO A 60 6.08 -8.62 -1.45
CA PRO A 60 6.79 -7.45 -0.91
C PRO A 60 6.33 -6.11 -1.50
N ARG A 61 5.75 -6.12 -2.70
CA ARG A 61 5.24 -4.95 -3.40
C ARG A 61 3.73 -5.00 -3.62
N SER A 62 3.03 -5.65 -2.70
CA SER A 62 1.57 -5.74 -2.75
C SER A 62 0.92 -4.37 -2.83
N LEU A 63 -0.01 -4.19 -3.76
CA LEU A 63 -0.82 -2.99 -3.89
C LEU A 63 -2.10 -3.04 -3.04
N ARG A 64 -2.46 -4.22 -2.53
CA ARG A 64 -3.60 -4.41 -1.64
C ARG A 64 -3.41 -5.64 -0.76
N GLN A 65 -3.61 -5.47 0.56
CA GLN A 65 -3.51 -6.50 1.60
C GLN A 65 -4.86 -6.66 2.32
N PRO A 66 -5.84 -7.34 1.72
CA PRO A 66 -7.20 -7.39 2.27
C PRO A 66 -7.32 -8.23 3.55
N PHE A 67 -6.35 -9.11 3.80
CA PHE A 67 -6.35 -10.04 4.93
C PHE A 67 -5.25 -9.72 5.97
N GLY A 68 -4.85 -8.45 6.04
CA GLY A 68 -3.78 -8.00 6.92
C GLY A 68 -2.37 -8.32 6.37
N ILE A 69 -1.36 -7.96 7.15
CA ILE A 69 0.03 -7.96 6.71
C ILE A 69 0.61 -9.35 6.39
N ASN A 70 0.05 -10.41 6.96
CA ASN A 70 0.50 -11.80 6.77
C ASN A 70 -0.38 -12.57 5.79
N GLY A 71 -1.48 -11.97 5.34
CA GLY A 71 -2.40 -12.61 4.40
C GLY A 71 -1.91 -12.54 2.95
N VAL A 72 -2.62 -13.24 2.08
CA VAL A 72 -2.34 -13.17 0.64
C VAL A 72 -2.57 -11.77 0.10
N SER A 73 -1.80 -11.42 -0.90
CA SER A 73 -1.92 -10.16 -1.62
C SER A 73 -3.07 -10.20 -2.63
N ARG A 74 -3.59 -9.05 -3.00
CA ARG A 74 -4.63 -8.94 -4.04
C ARG A 74 -4.17 -8.10 -5.21
N VAL A 75 -4.38 -8.61 -6.42
CA VAL A 75 -4.14 -7.84 -7.65
C VAL A 75 -5.04 -6.60 -7.65
N TYR A 76 -4.43 -5.44 -7.74
CA TYR A 76 -5.14 -4.17 -7.81
C TYR A 76 -4.79 -3.43 -9.11
N ASP A 77 -5.80 -3.11 -9.91
CA ASP A 77 -5.64 -2.31 -11.13
C ASP A 77 -6.10 -0.88 -10.86
N HIS A 78 -5.17 0.07 -10.83
CA HIS A 78 -5.47 1.48 -10.62
C HIS A 78 -6.43 2.10 -11.64
N ARG A 79 -6.57 1.50 -12.83
CA ARG A 79 -7.44 1.97 -13.91
C ARG A 79 -8.92 1.69 -13.67
N THR A 80 -9.25 0.85 -12.68
CA THR A 80 -10.65 0.57 -12.31
C THR A 80 -11.32 1.73 -11.59
N PHE A 81 -10.53 2.67 -11.05
CA PHE A 81 -11.05 3.87 -10.40
C PHE A 81 -11.22 5.01 -11.41
N THR A 82 -12.38 5.66 -11.38
CA THR A 82 -12.65 6.84 -12.21
C THR A 82 -12.54 8.10 -11.37
N TRP A 83 -11.52 8.91 -11.65
CA TRP A 83 -11.32 10.22 -11.03
C TRP A 83 -12.31 11.24 -11.59
N THR A 84 -12.85 12.11 -10.71
CA THR A 84 -13.73 13.22 -11.10
C THR A 84 -13.02 14.58 -11.12
N ASP A 85 -11.79 14.63 -10.64
CA ASP A 85 -10.96 15.81 -10.41
C ASP A 85 -10.18 16.32 -11.65
N ARG A 86 -10.68 16.09 -12.87
CA ARG A 86 -9.98 16.42 -14.14
C ARG A 86 -9.48 17.86 -14.23
N GLY A 87 -10.07 18.78 -13.49
CA GLY A 87 -9.67 20.20 -13.41
C GLY A 87 -8.60 20.49 -12.37
N TRP A 88 -8.26 19.54 -11.52
CA TRP A 88 -7.29 19.74 -10.45
C TRP A 88 -5.87 19.95 -11.02
N ARG A 89 -5.16 20.95 -10.47
CA ARG A 89 -3.79 21.31 -10.90
C ARG A 89 -2.82 21.40 -9.73
N GLY A 90 -3.23 20.93 -8.55
CA GLY A 90 -2.49 21.11 -7.31
C GLY A 90 -2.73 22.49 -6.69
N GLY A 91 -2.17 22.69 -5.51
CA GLY A 91 -2.15 23.96 -4.79
C GLY A 91 -0.72 24.34 -4.40
N PRO A 92 -0.44 25.63 -4.15
CA PRO A 92 0.85 26.06 -3.63
C PRO A 92 1.00 25.55 -2.20
N LEU A 93 2.17 24.99 -1.87
CA LEU A 93 2.45 24.60 -0.48
C LEU A 93 2.83 25.83 0.37
N HIS A 94 3.51 26.81 -0.24
CA HIS A 94 3.93 28.01 0.47
C HIS A 94 2.73 28.87 0.87
N GLY A 95 2.60 29.12 2.17
CA GLY A 95 1.49 29.86 2.76
C GLY A 95 0.19 29.06 2.96
N SER A 96 0.21 27.78 2.66
CA SER A 96 -0.92 26.87 2.88
C SER A 96 -1.12 26.58 4.37
N VAL A 97 -2.37 26.52 4.80
CA VAL A 97 -2.77 26.02 6.12
C VAL A 97 -3.00 24.52 5.98
N ILE A 98 -2.19 23.75 6.69
CA ILE A 98 -2.23 22.28 6.65
C ILE A 98 -3.00 21.76 7.86
N TYR A 99 -3.98 20.91 7.62
CA TYR A 99 -4.69 20.15 8.64
C TYR A 99 -4.20 18.70 8.64
N GLU A 100 -3.39 18.33 9.64
CA GLU A 100 -2.94 16.95 9.80
C GLU A 100 -4.04 16.12 10.45
N MET A 101 -4.31 14.93 9.92
CA MET A 101 -5.31 14.01 10.46
C MET A 101 -4.85 12.55 10.45
N HIS A 102 -5.28 11.82 11.47
CA HIS A 102 -5.17 10.38 11.56
C HIS A 102 -6.49 9.71 11.16
N VAL A 103 -6.51 8.95 10.09
CA VAL A 103 -7.74 8.35 9.54
C VAL A 103 -8.49 7.52 10.58
N GLY A 104 -7.75 6.69 11.35
CA GLY A 104 -8.33 5.76 12.33
C GLY A 104 -8.99 6.42 13.55
N THR A 105 -8.76 7.72 13.78
CA THR A 105 -9.31 8.44 14.96
C THR A 105 -10.07 9.71 14.62
N PHE A 106 -10.06 10.13 13.36
CA PHE A 106 -10.74 11.36 12.92
C PHE A 106 -12.27 11.25 13.04
N THR A 107 -12.79 10.04 12.82
CA THR A 107 -14.21 9.72 13.02
C THR A 107 -14.36 8.44 13.84
N PRO A 108 -15.51 8.20 14.49
CA PRO A 108 -15.75 6.96 15.23
C PRO A 108 -15.56 5.69 14.38
N GLU A 109 -15.88 5.77 13.09
CA GLU A 109 -15.75 4.65 12.14
C GLU A 109 -14.30 4.39 11.73
N GLY A 110 -13.41 5.40 11.82
CA GLY A 110 -12.00 5.30 11.51
C GLY A 110 -11.71 4.98 10.04
N THR A 111 -12.52 5.46 9.10
CA THR A 111 -12.41 5.16 7.68
C THR A 111 -12.33 6.40 6.80
N PHE A 112 -11.77 6.27 5.59
CA PHE A 112 -11.78 7.34 4.59
C PHE A 112 -13.20 7.79 4.24
N ASP A 113 -14.14 6.86 4.09
CA ASP A 113 -15.50 7.19 3.72
C ASP A 113 -16.24 7.99 4.82
N ALA A 114 -15.93 7.74 6.08
CA ALA A 114 -16.44 8.54 7.18
C ALA A 114 -15.75 9.92 7.25
N ALA A 115 -14.44 9.97 7.00
CA ALA A 115 -13.68 11.21 6.94
C ALA A 115 -14.17 12.15 5.82
N ILE A 116 -14.54 11.62 4.66
CA ILE A 116 -15.13 12.41 3.55
C ILE A 116 -16.32 13.25 4.02
N LYS A 117 -17.15 12.70 4.91
CA LYS A 117 -18.34 13.40 5.42
C LYS A 117 -18.02 14.61 6.33
N ARG A 118 -16.75 14.77 6.71
CA ARG A 118 -16.25 15.84 7.57
C ARG A 118 -15.34 16.84 6.86
N LEU A 119 -15.10 16.68 5.55
CA LEU A 119 -14.19 17.56 4.79
C LEU A 119 -14.69 19.01 4.72
N ASP A 120 -15.99 19.22 4.72
CA ASP A 120 -16.55 20.59 4.71
C ASP A 120 -16.12 21.35 5.97
N HIS A 121 -16.11 20.68 7.13
CA HIS A 121 -15.59 21.28 8.38
C HIS A 121 -14.12 21.70 8.27
N ILE A 122 -13.27 20.88 7.64
CA ILE A 122 -11.85 21.21 7.42
C ILE A 122 -11.72 22.43 6.50
N ALA A 123 -12.49 22.48 5.42
CA ALA A 123 -12.51 23.61 4.51
C ALA A 123 -13.01 24.90 5.19
N GLU A 124 -14.05 24.83 6.04
CA GLU A 124 -14.60 25.94 6.80
C GLU A 124 -13.61 26.50 7.84
N LEU A 125 -12.68 25.69 8.36
CA LEU A 125 -11.58 26.15 9.21
C LEU A 125 -10.56 27.01 8.46
N GLY A 126 -10.62 27.04 7.12
CA GLY A 126 -9.67 27.77 6.27
C GLY A 126 -8.41 26.97 5.95
N ALA A 127 -8.43 25.65 6.10
CA ALA A 127 -7.34 24.80 5.63
C ALA A 127 -7.35 24.70 4.08
N ASP A 128 -6.16 24.66 3.50
CA ASP A 128 -5.95 24.47 2.05
C ASP A 128 -5.49 23.05 1.73
N THR A 129 -4.97 22.37 2.72
CA THR A 129 -4.33 21.04 2.55
C THR A 129 -4.70 20.14 3.72
N VAL A 130 -5.00 18.88 3.41
CA VAL A 130 -5.12 17.81 4.41
C VAL A 130 -3.85 16.97 4.32
N GLU A 131 -3.16 16.83 5.45
CA GLU A 131 -2.06 15.89 5.60
C GLU A 131 -2.57 14.62 6.26
N LEU A 132 -2.40 13.49 5.58
CA LEU A 132 -2.71 12.18 6.14
C LEU A 132 -1.49 11.62 6.85
N MET A 133 -1.61 11.30 8.14
CA MET A 133 -0.65 10.42 8.81
C MET A 133 -0.52 9.11 8.03
N PRO A 134 0.57 8.32 8.20
CA PRO A 134 0.88 7.21 7.32
C PRO A 134 -0.27 6.22 7.17
N VAL A 135 -0.53 5.81 5.95
CA VAL A 135 -1.63 4.89 5.58
C VAL A 135 -1.16 3.55 5.05
N ALA A 136 0.15 3.28 5.03
CA ALA A 136 0.69 1.99 4.65
C ALA A 136 0.15 0.88 5.56
N ALA A 137 -0.03 -0.34 5.01
CA ALA A 137 -0.58 -1.44 5.78
C ALA A 137 0.35 -1.83 6.95
N PHE A 138 -0.19 -1.83 8.16
CA PHE A 138 0.49 -2.13 9.42
C PHE A 138 -0.26 -3.23 10.20
N PRO A 139 0.35 -3.81 11.26
CA PRO A 139 -0.27 -4.87 12.07
C PRO A 139 -1.50 -4.39 12.86
N GLY A 140 -2.58 -5.15 12.83
CA GLY A 140 -3.78 -4.88 13.62
C GLY A 140 -4.66 -3.77 13.05
N HIS A 141 -5.49 -3.19 13.92
CA HIS A 141 -6.49 -2.18 13.55
C HIS A 141 -6.20 -0.79 14.13
N HIS A 142 -5.32 -0.71 15.13
CA HIS A 142 -4.99 0.52 15.84
C HIS A 142 -3.48 0.79 15.76
N GLY A 143 -3.13 1.95 15.29
CA GLY A 143 -1.75 2.41 15.14
C GLY A 143 -1.73 3.75 14.44
N TRP A 144 -0.66 4.50 14.61
CA TRP A 144 -0.48 5.78 13.92
C TRP A 144 0.02 5.63 12.48
N GLY A 145 0.31 4.37 12.06
CA GLY A 145 0.78 4.07 10.71
C GLY A 145 2.30 4.12 10.55
N TYR A 146 3.06 4.44 11.59
CA TYR A 146 4.53 4.49 11.51
C TYR A 146 5.23 3.13 11.55
N ASP A 147 4.48 2.05 11.76
CA ASP A 147 4.96 0.66 11.71
C ASP A 147 4.52 -0.06 10.41
N GLY A 148 4.52 0.67 9.29
CA GLY A 148 4.11 0.15 7.99
C GLY A 148 4.98 -1.02 7.54
N ILE A 149 4.34 -2.05 6.97
CA ILE A 149 5.00 -3.25 6.44
C ILE A 149 4.89 -3.31 4.92
N HIS A 150 3.70 -3.09 4.39
CA HIS A 150 3.46 -3.07 2.95
C HIS A 150 3.34 -1.63 2.46
N LEU A 151 4.46 -1.04 2.05
CA LEU A 151 4.57 0.39 1.73
C LEU A 151 3.71 0.82 0.54
N TRP A 152 3.32 -0.11 -0.34
CA TRP A 152 2.47 0.16 -1.51
C TRP A 152 1.00 -0.16 -1.29
N ALA A 153 0.66 -0.81 -0.17
CA ALA A 153 -0.71 -1.17 0.17
C ALA A 153 -1.29 -0.20 1.19
N VAL A 154 -2.46 0.31 0.91
CA VAL A 154 -3.21 1.13 1.87
C VAL A 154 -3.84 0.22 2.92
N HIS A 155 -3.75 0.61 4.19
CA HIS A 155 -4.33 -0.13 5.32
C HIS A 155 -5.81 -0.43 5.09
N GLU A 156 -6.14 -1.72 4.97
CA GLU A 156 -7.49 -2.15 4.53
C GLU A 156 -8.60 -1.70 5.50
N PRO A 157 -8.41 -1.69 6.85
CA PRO A 157 -9.41 -1.16 7.78
C PRO A 157 -9.78 0.31 7.55
N TYR A 158 -8.91 1.13 6.96
CA TYR A 158 -9.22 2.51 6.59
C TYR A 158 -10.10 2.61 5.33
N GLY A 159 -10.27 1.52 4.58
CA GLY A 159 -11.02 1.44 3.32
C GLY A 159 -10.16 1.09 2.11
N GLY A 160 -8.89 0.70 2.34
CA GLY A 160 -7.97 0.27 1.31
C GLY A 160 -7.70 1.32 0.22
N PRO A 161 -7.14 0.89 -0.93
CA PRO A 161 -6.74 1.82 -1.99
C PRO A 161 -7.91 2.57 -2.63
N ASP A 162 -9.09 1.96 -2.70
CA ASP A 162 -10.29 2.63 -3.25
C ASP A 162 -10.80 3.70 -2.30
N GLY A 163 -10.77 3.45 -0.98
CA GLY A 163 -11.13 4.43 0.05
C GLY A 163 -10.23 5.66 -0.01
N LEU A 164 -8.91 5.45 -0.08
CA LEU A 164 -7.95 6.55 -0.23
C LEU A 164 -8.21 7.37 -1.49
N LYS A 165 -8.46 6.73 -2.63
CA LYS A 165 -8.75 7.45 -3.89
C LYS A 165 -10.03 8.27 -3.79
N ARG A 166 -11.11 7.70 -3.24
CA ARG A 166 -12.35 8.47 -3.00
C ARG A 166 -12.11 9.67 -2.09
N PHE A 167 -11.29 9.50 -1.05
CA PHE A 167 -10.95 10.60 -0.14
C PHE A 167 -10.20 11.72 -0.87
N VAL A 168 -9.18 11.38 -1.66
CA VAL A 168 -8.41 12.37 -2.44
C VAL A 168 -9.31 13.10 -3.43
N ASP A 169 -10.14 12.39 -4.18
CA ASP A 169 -11.08 12.95 -5.15
C ASP A 169 -12.07 13.92 -4.47
N ALA A 170 -12.57 13.55 -3.29
CA ALA A 170 -13.46 14.39 -2.49
C ALA A 170 -12.77 15.64 -1.90
N CYS A 171 -11.49 15.55 -1.53
CA CYS A 171 -10.67 16.70 -1.13
C CYS A 171 -10.52 17.67 -2.31
N HIS A 172 -10.14 17.17 -3.48
CA HIS A 172 -9.97 17.99 -4.68
C HIS A 172 -11.27 18.70 -5.09
N ALA A 173 -12.42 18.04 -4.95
CA ALA A 173 -13.73 18.67 -5.19
C ALA A 173 -14.00 19.88 -4.26
N ARG A 174 -13.34 19.93 -3.10
CA ARG A 174 -13.43 21.03 -2.11
C ARG A 174 -12.23 22.00 -2.18
N ARG A 175 -11.37 21.83 -3.19
CA ARG A 175 -10.11 22.59 -3.35
C ARG A 175 -9.10 22.36 -2.22
N LEU A 176 -9.21 21.26 -1.51
CA LEU A 176 -8.22 20.80 -0.55
C LEU A 176 -7.16 19.96 -1.25
N ALA A 177 -5.90 20.32 -1.11
CA ALA A 177 -4.79 19.46 -1.50
C ALA A 177 -4.62 18.31 -0.49
N VAL A 178 -3.95 17.24 -0.90
CA VAL A 178 -3.63 16.13 0.01
C VAL A 178 -2.13 15.93 0.04
N LEU A 179 -1.57 15.92 1.25
CA LEU A 179 -0.22 15.44 1.56
C LEU A 179 -0.32 14.05 2.17
N LEU A 180 0.65 13.22 1.88
CA LEU A 180 0.77 11.90 2.46
C LEU A 180 2.08 11.82 3.25
N ASP A 181 1.99 11.63 4.57
CA ASP A 181 3.16 11.29 5.39
C ASP A 181 3.60 9.86 5.05
N VAL A 182 4.89 9.69 4.81
CA VAL A 182 5.48 8.41 4.38
C VAL A 182 6.69 8.04 5.21
N VAL A 183 6.74 6.78 5.64
CA VAL A 183 7.83 6.22 6.43
C VAL A 183 8.66 5.29 5.55
N TYR A 184 9.79 5.78 5.02
CA TYR A 184 10.70 5.00 4.19
C TYR A 184 12.02 4.64 4.88
N ASN A 185 12.21 5.08 6.12
CA ASN A 185 13.45 4.89 6.89
C ASN A 185 13.47 3.59 7.71
N HIS A 186 12.33 2.94 7.93
CA HIS A 186 12.22 1.65 8.61
C HIS A 186 10.93 0.91 8.21
N LEU A 187 10.83 -0.35 8.60
CA LEU A 187 9.63 -1.17 8.47
C LEU A 187 9.22 -1.70 9.83
N GLY A 188 7.92 -1.91 9.99
CA GLY A 188 7.36 -2.55 11.16
C GLY A 188 7.85 -3.98 11.37
N VAL A 189 7.73 -4.47 12.59
CA VAL A 189 8.10 -5.84 12.96
C VAL A 189 7.14 -6.84 12.32
N GLY A 190 7.69 -7.99 11.90
CA GLY A 190 6.89 -9.07 11.30
C GLY A 190 6.78 -9.01 9.78
N ASN A 191 7.62 -8.21 9.12
CA ASN A 191 7.70 -8.23 7.66
C ASN A 191 8.36 -9.55 7.16
N HIS A 192 8.02 -9.94 5.94
CA HIS A 192 8.51 -11.17 5.30
C HIS A 192 9.67 -10.94 4.32
N LEU A 193 10.25 -9.73 4.27
CA LEU A 193 11.22 -9.36 3.23
C LEU A 193 12.50 -10.20 3.27
N SER A 194 12.96 -10.57 4.46
CA SER A 194 14.16 -11.41 4.63
C SER A 194 14.03 -12.79 4.00
N ALA A 195 12.82 -13.33 3.89
CA ALA A 195 12.58 -14.61 3.21
C ALA A 195 12.83 -14.52 1.69
N TYR A 196 12.60 -13.34 1.11
CA TYR A 196 12.80 -13.12 -0.32
C TYR A 196 14.26 -12.84 -0.69
N GLY A 197 15.03 -12.23 0.20
CA GLY A 197 16.43 -11.93 -0.07
C GLY A 197 16.94 -10.69 0.68
N PRO A 198 18.08 -10.12 0.25
CA PRO A 198 18.74 -9.02 0.94
C PRO A 198 18.05 -7.67 0.62
N TYR A 199 16.83 -7.49 1.13
CA TYR A 199 16.09 -6.22 1.05
C TYR A 199 16.67 -5.16 2.00
N PHE A 200 17.43 -5.58 3.01
CA PHE A 200 18.14 -4.70 3.94
C PHE A 200 19.64 -4.76 3.68
N THR A 201 20.36 -3.73 4.10
CA THR A 201 21.82 -3.67 3.95
C THR A 201 22.46 -3.34 5.30
N GLU A 202 23.60 -3.99 5.58
CA GLU A 202 24.45 -3.66 6.72
C GLU A 202 25.53 -2.61 6.36
N ALA A 203 25.57 -2.16 5.10
CA ALA A 203 26.54 -1.16 4.64
C ALA A 203 26.31 0.23 5.28
N HIS A 204 25.12 0.49 5.75
CA HIS A 204 24.74 1.71 6.45
C HIS A 204 24.03 1.36 7.75
N VAL A 205 24.45 2.00 8.85
CA VAL A 205 23.84 1.80 10.16
C VAL A 205 23.17 3.11 10.59
N THR A 206 21.92 3.02 10.98
CA THR A 206 21.15 4.12 11.58
C THR A 206 21.09 3.95 13.10
N PRO A 207 20.67 4.96 13.89
CA PRO A 207 20.43 4.78 15.32
C PRO A 207 19.41 3.66 15.65
N TRP A 208 18.62 3.22 14.67
CA TRP A 208 17.61 2.16 14.82
C TRP A 208 18.04 0.82 14.21
N GLY A 209 19.23 0.72 13.67
CA GLY A 209 19.77 -0.50 13.07
C GLY A 209 20.22 -0.34 11.61
N PRO A 210 20.63 -1.45 10.99
CA PRO A 210 21.03 -1.48 9.59
C PRO A 210 19.87 -1.28 8.64
#